data_d0a60ed75a880d3bdce23a5a25aecb35
#
_entry.id   d0a60ed75a880d3bdce23a5a25aecb35
#
_cell.length_a   1.000
_cell.length_b   1.000
_cell.length_c   1.000
_cell.angle_alpha   90.00
_cell.angle_beta   90.00
_cell.angle_gamma   90.00
#
_symmetry.space_group_name_H-M   'P 1'
#
loop_
_entity.id
_entity.type
_entity.pdbx_description
1 polymer ?
#
loop_
_entity_poly.entity_id
_entity_poly.type
_entity_poly.pdbx_seq_one_letter_code
_entity_poly.pdbx_strand_id
1 'polypeptide(L)'
;MYHKEDTRPWGKFEQFTWNEKTTVKIITVNPGQQLSIQRHQRRSEFWVALDEGLITYLEGEWRVFHKGDTFNIAAHKIHSIRNEYQKPARFLEIAFGHFDEDDIERLEDKYGRS
;
A
#
# COMPACT_ATOMS: atom_id res chain seq x y z
N MET A 1 11.88 -4.03 7.39
CA MET A 1 10.49 -3.85 7.91
C MET A 1 10.25 -4.83 9.03
N TYR A 2 9.58 -4.39 10.07
CA TYR A 2 9.30 -5.20 11.24
C TYR A 2 7.81 -5.55 11.32
N HIS A 3 7.50 -6.85 11.48
CA HIS A 3 6.14 -7.30 11.69
C HIS A 3 6.13 -8.37 12.77
N LYS A 4 5.33 -8.14 13.80
CA LYS A 4 5.22 -9.05 14.94
C LYS A 4 3.76 -9.19 15.32
N GLU A 5 3.35 -10.42 15.58
CA GLU A 5 2.05 -10.72 16.16
C GLU A 5 2.27 -11.29 17.57
N ASP A 6 1.55 -10.78 18.56
CA ASP A 6 1.72 -11.18 19.94
C ASP A 6 0.35 -11.42 20.60
N THR A 7 0.19 -12.57 21.23
CA THR A 7 -1.05 -12.97 21.90
C THR A 7 -0.98 -12.61 23.37
N ARG A 8 -2.04 -11.99 23.86
CA ARG A 8 -2.20 -11.53 25.24
C ARG A 8 -3.48 -12.11 25.84
N PRO A 9 -3.68 -12.07 27.18
CA PRO A 9 -4.90 -12.58 27.79
C PRO A 9 -6.19 -11.97 27.27
N TRP A 10 -6.16 -10.71 26.81
CA TRP A 10 -7.31 -10.00 26.26
C TRP A 10 -7.47 -10.13 24.73
N GLY A 11 -6.55 -10.83 24.05
CA GLY A 11 -6.57 -10.96 22.59
C GLY A 11 -5.18 -10.91 22.00
N LYS A 12 -4.97 -10.09 20.99
CA LYS A 12 -3.66 -9.99 20.34
C LYS A 12 -3.45 -8.60 19.76
N PHE A 13 -2.19 -8.30 19.41
CA PHE A 13 -1.85 -7.16 18.59
C PHE A 13 -0.88 -7.55 17.47
N GLU A 14 -0.90 -6.78 16.42
CA GLU A 14 0.05 -6.86 15.32
C GLU A 14 0.86 -5.56 15.31
N GLN A 15 2.18 -5.69 15.23
CA GLN A 15 3.08 -4.55 15.26
C GLN A 15 3.82 -4.46 13.92
N PHE A 16 3.74 -3.31 13.26
CA PHE A 16 4.32 -3.12 11.93
C PHE A 16 5.61 -2.31 11.95
N THR A 17 5.83 -1.51 12.99
CA THR A 17 7.03 -0.68 13.14
C THR A 17 7.53 -0.76 14.57
N TRP A 18 8.83 -0.49 14.76
CA TRP A 18 9.42 -0.38 16.09
C TRP A 18 10.53 0.68 16.05
N ASN A 19 10.24 1.83 16.68
CA ASN A 19 11.20 2.94 16.79
C ASN A 19 11.80 3.33 15.44
N GLU A 20 11.02 3.19 14.37
CA GLU A 20 11.43 3.54 13.02
C GLU A 20 10.76 4.82 12.58
N LYS A 21 11.50 5.61 11.80
CA LYS A 21 10.94 6.79 11.18
C LYS A 21 10.12 6.37 9.96
N THR A 22 8.84 6.66 10.00
CA THR A 22 7.90 6.27 8.93
C THR A 22 6.95 7.40 8.60
N THR A 23 6.35 7.32 7.40
CA THR A 23 5.21 8.15 7.02
C THR A 23 4.02 7.23 6.87
N VAL A 24 2.91 7.55 7.56
CA VAL A 24 1.73 6.69 7.59
C VAL A 24 0.54 7.43 6.99
N LYS A 25 -0.17 6.75 6.07
CA LYS A 25 -1.37 7.28 5.43
C LYS A 25 -2.47 6.24 5.40
N ILE A 26 -3.72 6.70 5.43
CA ILE A 26 -4.86 5.90 4.99
C ILE A 26 -5.27 6.46 3.64
N ILE A 27 -5.23 5.62 2.62
CA ILE A 27 -5.58 6.02 1.26
C ILE A 27 -6.93 5.41 0.90
N THR A 28 -7.84 6.24 0.41
CA THR A 28 -9.15 5.82 -0.06
C THR A 28 -9.14 5.80 -1.60
N VAL A 29 -9.46 4.66 -2.17
CA VAL A 29 -9.60 4.52 -3.63
C VAL A 29 -11.08 4.45 -3.94
N ASN A 30 -11.58 5.41 -4.72
CA ASN A 30 -12.98 5.47 -5.10
C ASN A 30 -13.31 4.34 -6.11
N PRO A 31 -14.60 3.96 -6.21
CA PRO A 31 -15.01 2.90 -7.14
C PRO A 31 -14.54 3.17 -8.56
N GLY A 32 -13.96 2.15 -9.19
CA GLY A 32 -13.48 2.24 -10.57
C GLY A 32 -12.20 3.03 -10.77
N GLN A 33 -11.58 3.52 -9.70
CA GLN A 33 -10.37 4.32 -9.78
C GLN A 33 -9.12 3.47 -9.53
N GLN A 34 -7.97 4.00 -9.96
CA GLN A 34 -6.69 3.31 -9.89
C GLN A 34 -5.57 4.31 -9.65
N LEU A 35 -4.63 3.96 -8.78
CA LEU A 35 -3.37 4.70 -8.68
C LEU A 35 -2.52 4.44 -9.94
N SER A 36 -1.62 5.36 -10.26
CA SER A 36 -0.69 5.15 -11.36
C SER A 36 0.14 3.87 -11.14
N ILE A 37 0.56 3.25 -12.23
CA ILE A 37 1.60 2.22 -12.17
C ILE A 37 2.92 2.95 -12.00
N GLN A 38 3.58 2.75 -10.87
CA GLN A 38 4.63 3.63 -10.38
C GLN A 38 5.71 2.90 -9.61
N ARG A 39 6.82 3.59 -9.38
CA ARG A 39 7.87 3.12 -8.45
C ARG A 39 8.51 4.32 -7.74
N HIS A 40 9.18 4.02 -6.63
CA HIS A 40 9.90 4.99 -5.82
C HIS A 40 11.35 4.54 -5.62
N GLN A 41 12.27 5.50 -5.53
CA GLN A 41 13.71 5.21 -5.43
C GLN A 41 14.19 5.07 -3.98
N ARG A 42 13.60 5.85 -3.05
CA ARG A 42 14.14 6.03 -1.71
C ARG A 42 13.31 5.45 -0.60
N ARG A 43 12.16 4.84 -0.91
CA ARG A 43 11.29 4.28 0.12
C ARG A 43 10.75 2.91 -0.29
N SER A 44 10.56 2.08 0.71
CA SER A 44 9.74 0.88 0.61
C SER A 44 8.39 1.16 1.28
N GLU A 45 7.39 0.33 0.98
CA GLU A 45 6.05 0.52 1.52
C GLU A 45 5.49 -0.80 2.03
N PHE A 46 4.64 -0.70 3.04
CA PHE A 46 3.87 -1.82 3.57
C PHE A 46 2.41 -1.40 3.63
N TRP A 47 1.54 -2.18 3.02
CA TRP A 47 0.12 -1.87 2.94
C TRP A 47 -0.71 -2.90 3.69
N VAL A 48 -1.80 -2.44 4.31
CA VAL A 48 -2.80 -3.29 4.95
C VAL A 48 -4.16 -2.90 4.39
N ALA A 49 -4.89 -3.86 3.82
CA ALA A 49 -6.23 -3.61 3.32
C ALA A 49 -7.19 -3.41 4.49
N LEU A 50 -7.91 -2.30 4.49
CA LEU A 50 -8.91 -1.99 5.52
C LEU A 50 -10.32 -2.35 5.06
N ASP A 51 -10.55 -2.46 3.76
CA ASP A 51 -11.85 -2.78 3.17
C ASP A 51 -11.68 -3.80 2.05
N GLU A 52 -12.79 -4.43 1.63
CA GLU A 52 -12.82 -5.29 0.45
C GLU A 52 -12.88 -4.48 -0.84
N GLY A 53 -12.50 -5.11 -1.96
CA GLY A 53 -12.63 -4.54 -3.30
C GLY A 53 -11.33 -4.10 -3.94
N LEU A 54 -10.22 -4.15 -3.22
CA LEU A 54 -8.92 -3.72 -3.74
C LEU A 54 -8.20 -4.84 -4.49
N ILE A 55 -7.45 -4.45 -5.52
CA ILE A 55 -6.60 -5.34 -6.30
C ILE A 55 -5.25 -4.66 -6.44
N THR A 56 -4.19 -5.35 -6.02
CA THR A 56 -2.82 -4.83 -6.07
C THR A 56 -2.08 -5.33 -7.30
N TYR A 57 -1.17 -4.49 -7.79
CA TYR A 57 -0.26 -4.79 -8.89
C TYR A 57 1.18 -4.76 -8.39
N LEU A 58 1.94 -5.78 -8.71
CA LEU A 58 3.38 -5.82 -8.41
C LEU A 58 4.10 -6.51 -9.56
N GLU A 59 5.02 -5.79 -10.21
CA GLU A 59 5.92 -6.32 -11.24
C GLU A 59 5.20 -7.20 -12.28
N GLY A 60 4.08 -6.70 -12.82
CA GLY A 60 3.36 -7.36 -13.90
C GLY A 60 2.20 -8.24 -13.47
N GLU A 61 1.92 -8.36 -12.18
CA GLU A 61 0.89 -9.26 -11.68
C GLU A 61 -0.15 -8.55 -10.83
N TRP A 62 -1.43 -8.72 -11.16
CA TRP A 62 -2.56 -8.22 -10.38
C TRP A 62 -3.06 -9.32 -9.45
N ARG A 63 -3.28 -8.99 -8.19
CA ARG A 63 -3.81 -9.92 -7.18
C ARG A 63 -4.87 -9.27 -6.33
N VAL A 64 -5.89 -10.04 -5.97
CA VAL A 64 -6.93 -9.60 -5.04
C VAL A 64 -6.30 -9.31 -3.67
N PHE A 65 -6.70 -8.17 -3.10
CA PHE A 65 -6.20 -7.67 -1.82
C PHE A 65 -7.37 -7.59 -0.85
N HIS A 66 -7.62 -8.70 -0.16
CA HIS A 66 -8.75 -8.82 0.76
C HIS A 66 -8.53 -8.03 2.04
N LYS A 67 -9.61 -7.61 2.65
CA LYS A 67 -9.58 -6.95 3.97
C LYS A 67 -8.71 -7.74 4.94
N GLY A 68 -7.75 -7.06 5.56
CA GLY A 68 -6.79 -7.66 6.48
C GLY A 68 -5.54 -8.20 5.82
N ASP A 69 -5.51 -8.33 4.51
CA ASP A 69 -4.29 -8.74 3.80
C ASP A 69 -3.22 -7.67 3.90
N THR A 70 -1.97 -8.12 3.78
CA THR A 70 -0.80 -7.25 3.80
C THR A 70 -0.04 -7.37 2.48
N PHE A 71 0.69 -6.31 2.12
CA PHE A 71 1.40 -6.22 0.86
C PHE A 71 2.70 -5.43 1.03
N ASN A 72 3.82 -6.08 0.70
CA ASN A 72 5.15 -5.50 0.81
C ASN A 72 5.64 -5.00 -0.55
N ILE A 73 6.13 -3.76 -0.59
CA ILE A 73 6.69 -3.18 -1.80
C ILE A 73 8.09 -2.67 -1.48
N ALA A 74 9.11 -3.37 -1.97
CA ALA A 74 10.49 -2.90 -1.84
C ALA A 74 10.70 -1.66 -2.73
N ALA A 75 11.70 -0.84 -2.39
CA ALA A 75 12.10 0.28 -3.24
C ALA A 75 12.38 -0.22 -4.67
N HIS A 76 12.11 0.63 -5.66
CA HIS A 76 12.27 0.37 -7.10
C HIS A 76 11.23 -0.61 -7.70
N LYS A 77 10.41 -1.28 -6.91
CA LYS A 77 9.41 -2.21 -7.44
C LYS A 77 8.24 -1.48 -8.05
N ILE A 78 7.85 -1.90 -9.24
CA ILE A 78 6.72 -1.32 -9.98
C ILE A 78 5.43 -1.84 -9.39
N HIS A 79 4.56 -0.94 -8.94
CA HIS A 79 3.34 -1.30 -8.21
C HIS A 79 2.18 -0.36 -8.51
N SER A 80 0.99 -0.82 -8.18
CA SER A 80 -0.23 -0.02 -8.25
C SER A 80 -1.33 -0.70 -7.41
N ILE A 81 -2.48 -0.04 -7.34
CA ILE A 81 -3.68 -0.57 -6.70
C ILE A 81 -4.90 0.03 -7.37
N ARG A 82 -5.96 -0.74 -7.50
CA ARG A 82 -7.24 -0.29 -8.05
C ARG A 82 -8.41 -0.81 -7.21
N ASN A 83 -9.54 -0.14 -7.33
CA ASN A 83 -10.78 -0.54 -6.69
C ASN A 83 -11.78 -0.98 -7.76
N GLU A 84 -12.12 -2.27 -7.76
CA GLU A 84 -13.13 -2.83 -8.68
C GLU A 84 -14.49 -3.03 -8.00
N TYR A 85 -14.64 -2.51 -6.78
CA TYR A 85 -15.85 -2.64 -6.00
C TYR A 85 -16.79 -1.44 -6.23
N GLN A 86 -17.99 -1.50 -5.65
CA GLN A 86 -19.03 -0.47 -5.81
C GLN A 86 -18.96 0.60 -4.72
N LYS A 87 -18.07 0.45 -3.74
CA LYS A 87 -17.89 1.38 -2.63
C LYS A 87 -16.43 1.83 -2.56
N PRO A 88 -16.16 2.99 -1.98
CA PRO A 88 -14.78 3.37 -1.67
C PRO A 88 -14.11 2.30 -0.82
N ALA A 89 -12.85 2.02 -1.09
CA ALA A 89 -12.07 1.03 -0.35
C ALA A 89 -10.76 1.66 0.12
N ARG A 90 -10.38 1.38 1.36
CA ARG A 90 -9.23 2.00 2.02
C ARG A 90 -8.14 0.98 2.27
N PHE A 91 -6.91 1.48 2.27
CA PHE A 91 -5.77 0.73 2.76
C PHE A 91 -4.85 1.64 3.57
N LEU A 92 -4.18 1.05 4.55
CA LEU A 92 -3.16 1.71 5.35
C LEU A 92 -1.82 1.56 4.62
N GLU A 93 -1.10 2.66 4.46
CA GLU A 93 0.23 2.68 3.86
C GLU A 93 1.26 3.14 4.90
N ILE A 94 2.29 2.35 5.11
CA ILE A 94 3.44 2.72 5.92
C ILE A 94 4.64 2.81 5.00
N ALA A 95 5.19 4.01 4.84
CA ALA A 95 6.38 4.24 4.03
C ALA A 95 7.61 4.29 4.92
N PHE A 96 8.62 3.51 4.58
CA PHE A 96 9.90 3.42 5.28
C PHE A 96 10.98 4.12 4.45
N GLY A 97 11.83 4.89 5.10
CA GLY A 97 12.90 5.64 4.46
C GLY A 97 12.52 7.10 4.23
N HIS A 98 13.24 7.75 3.32
CA HIS A 98 12.98 9.14 3.01
C HIS A 98 11.70 9.28 2.20
N PHE A 99 10.74 10.02 2.73
CA PHE A 99 9.48 10.28 2.05
C PHE A 99 9.54 11.65 1.34
N ASP A 100 9.35 11.63 0.01
CA ASP A 100 9.27 12.80 -0.83
C ASP A 100 8.19 12.53 -1.89
N GLU A 101 7.19 13.40 -1.99
CA GLU A 101 6.11 13.25 -2.98
C GLU A 101 6.64 13.27 -4.42
N ASP A 102 7.79 13.92 -4.66
CA ASP A 102 8.41 13.97 -5.97
C ASP A 102 9.23 12.71 -6.30
N ASP A 103 9.46 11.84 -5.34
CA ASP A 103 10.13 10.56 -5.55
C ASP A 103 9.14 9.54 -6.12
N ILE A 104 8.74 9.76 -7.35
CA ILE A 104 7.81 8.91 -8.07
C ILE A 104 8.11 8.90 -9.55
N GLU A 105 8.16 7.72 -10.14
CA GLU A 105 8.16 7.52 -11.58
C GLU A 105 6.85 6.84 -11.97
N ARG A 106 6.01 7.54 -12.73
CA ARG A 106 4.75 7.00 -13.21
C ARG A 106 4.97 6.41 -14.60
N LEU A 107 4.79 5.08 -14.69
CA LEU A 107 4.94 4.37 -15.96
C LEU A 107 3.64 4.37 -16.74
N GLU A 108 2.50 4.37 -16.04
CA GLU A 108 1.18 4.44 -16.63
C GLU A 108 0.25 5.12 -15.64
N ASP A 109 -0.49 6.13 -16.10
CA ASP A 109 -1.41 6.89 -15.26
C ASP A 109 -2.72 7.16 -15.99
N LYS A 110 -3.81 6.67 -15.40
CA LYS A 110 -5.18 6.84 -15.90
C LYS A 110 -5.56 8.32 -16.06
N TYR A 111 -4.94 9.21 -15.28
CA TYR A 111 -5.27 10.64 -15.25
C TYR A 111 -4.29 11.51 -16.04
N GLY A 112 -3.33 10.90 -16.77
CA GLY A 112 -2.40 11.61 -17.62
C GLY A 112 -1.29 12.38 -16.91
N ARG A 113 -1.00 12.08 -15.65
CA ARG A 113 0.15 12.68 -14.94
C ARG A 113 1.45 12.00 -15.34
N SER A 114 2.51 12.72 -15.31
CA SER A 114 3.85 12.15 -15.62
C SER A 114 4.72 12.03 -14.37
#